data_ff2dc5dcc3bbccb515e4626c94518e67
#
_entry.id   ff2dc5dcc3bbccb515e4626c94518e67
#
_cell.length_a   1.000
_cell.length_b   1.000
_cell.length_c   1.000
_cell.angle_alpha   90.00
_cell.angle_beta   90.00
_cell.angle_gamma   90.00
#
_symmetry.space_group_name_H-M   'P 1'
#
loop_
_entity.id
_entity.type
_entity.pdbx_description
1 polymer ?
#
loop_
_entity_poly.entity_id
_entity_poly.type
_entity_poly.pdbx_seq_one_letter_code
_entity_poly.pdbx_strand_id
1 'polypeptide(L)'
;MNLCVIIIKLVKKLVVNTKTKMEEIQMSTFMANAETIERRWFVIDAAGKPLGKTAVAAANILRGKHRPEFTPHADCGEFVIIINAAKAVLTGKKLEQKYYRHHSGYIGGLKEVQYKTLMANRPEFAMELAVKGMLPHNTLGAKAFTRLHVYAGENHEQAAQKPIVLE
;
A
#
# COMPACT_ATOMS: atom_id res chain seq x y z
N MET A 1 -8.10 -60.69 24.38
CA MET A 1 -8.17 -59.80 23.17
C MET A 1 -6.73 -59.48 22.78
N ASN A 2 -6.30 -59.98 21.62
CA ASN A 2 -4.87 -60.01 21.26
C ASN A 2 -4.28 -58.62 21.03
N LEU A 3 -3.18 -58.32 21.74
CA LEU A 3 -2.39 -57.10 21.64
C LEU A 3 -2.03 -56.75 20.17
N CYS A 4 -1.80 -57.80 19.36
CA CYS A 4 -1.51 -57.69 17.92
C CYS A 4 -2.62 -56.99 17.12
N VAL A 5 -3.90 -57.24 17.45
CA VAL A 5 -5.04 -56.65 16.74
C VAL A 5 -5.18 -55.15 17.05
N ILE A 6 -4.81 -54.76 18.28
CA ILE A 6 -4.84 -53.35 18.68
C ILE A 6 -3.71 -52.56 17.98
N ILE A 7 -2.52 -53.12 17.89
CA ILE A 7 -1.36 -52.53 17.23
C ILE A 7 -1.67 -52.35 15.69
N ILE A 8 -2.24 -53.38 15.06
CA ILE A 8 -2.61 -53.29 13.62
C ILE A 8 -3.67 -52.20 13.39
N LYS A 9 -4.66 -52.04 14.29
CA LYS A 9 -5.67 -50.98 14.18
C LYS A 9 -5.07 -49.60 14.37
N LEU A 10 -4.12 -49.43 15.30
CA LEU A 10 -3.40 -48.18 15.55
C LEU A 10 -2.50 -47.80 14.36
N VAL A 11 -1.76 -48.73 13.81
CA VAL A 11 -0.91 -48.52 12.63
C VAL A 11 -1.77 -48.14 11.40
N LYS A 12 -2.90 -48.84 11.16
CA LYS A 12 -3.83 -48.48 10.07
C LYS A 12 -4.40 -47.06 10.27
N LYS A 13 -4.73 -46.65 11.49
CA LYS A 13 -5.25 -45.30 11.78
C LYS A 13 -4.19 -44.22 11.58
N LEU A 14 -2.91 -44.48 11.91
CA LEU A 14 -1.78 -43.60 11.65
C LEU A 14 -1.48 -43.47 10.15
N VAL A 15 -1.50 -44.58 9.40
CA VAL A 15 -1.26 -44.58 7.95
C VAL A 15 -2.38 -43.88 7.19
N VAL A 16 -3.64 -44.00 7.65
CA VAL A 16 -4.77 -43.28 7.04
C VAL A 16 -4.64 -41.76 7.30
N ASN A 17 -4.25 -41.35 8.55
CA ASN A 17 -4.05 -39.94 8.86
C ASN A 17 -2.85 -39.32 8.12
N THR A 18 -1.80 -40.08 7.82
CA THR A 18 -0.67 -39.57 7.03
C THR A 18 -1.01 -39.48 5.56
N LYS A 19 -1.84 -40.40 5.01
CA LYS A 19 -2.33 -40.33 3.62
C LYS A 19 -3.27 -39.14 3.39
N THR A 20 -4.22 -38.88 4.29
CA THR A 20 -5.11 -37.72 4.19
C THR A 20 -4.36 -36.40 4.31
N LYS A 21 -3.26 -36.34 5.05
CA LYS A 21 -2.43 -35.13 5.16
C LYS A 21 -1.51 -34.93 3.94
N MET A 22 -1.25 -35.96 3.16
CA MET A 22 -0.45 -35.88 1.92
C MET A 22 -1.28 -35.63 0.66
N GLU A 23 -2.60 -35.86 0.70
CA GLU A 23 -3.49 -35.65 -0.46
C GLU A 23 -3.96 -34.19 -0.60
N GLU A 24 -3.71 -33.31 0.39
CA GLU A 24 -4.05 -31.89 0.34
C GLU A 24 -2.91 -30.97 -0.12
N ILE A 25 -1.83 -31.50 -0.67
CA ILE A 25 -0.90 -30.65 -1.43
C ILE A 25 -1.50 -30.45 -2.83
N GLN A 26 -2.58 -29.71 -2.90
CA GLN A 26 -3.04 -29.16 -4.17
C GLN A 26 -1.94 -28.23 -4.67
N MET A 27 -1.22 -28.68 -5.68
CA MET A 27 -0.26 -27.89 -6.45
C MET A 27 -1.00 -26.84 -7.31
N SER A 28 -1.94 -26.12 -6.70
CA SER A 28 -2.60 -24.99 -7.35
C SER A 28 -1.80 -23.73 -7.06
N THR A 29 -1.42 -23.02 -8.10
CA THR A 29 -0.83 -21.68 -7.96
C THR A 29 -1.88 -20.76 -7.33
N PHE A 30 -1.47 -20.05 -6.26
CA PHE A 30 -2.35 -19.07 -5.63
C PHE A 30 -2.66 -17.96 -6.63
N MET A 31 -3.94 -17.71 -6.88
CA MET A 31 -4.40 -16.54 -7.62
C MET A 31 -5.02 -15.53 -6.65
N ALA A 32 -4.44 -14.34 -6.59
CA ALA A 32 -4.97 -13.27 -5.77
C ALA A 32 -6.33 -12.80 -6.30
N ASN A 33 -7.33 -12.75 -5.41
CA ASN A 33 -8.64 -12.17 -5.68
C ASN A 33 -8.84 -10.96 -4.75
N ALA A 34 -9.43 -9.88 -5.26
CA ALA A 34 -9.68 -8.66 -4.50
C ALA A 34 -10.59 -8.87 -3.26
N GLU A 35 -11.42 -9.93 -3.27
CA GLU A 35 -12.33 -10.28 -2.16
C GLU A 35 -11.64 -11.07 -1.05
N THR A 36 -10.61 -11.87 -1.40
CA THR A 36 -9.92 -12.74 -0.44
C THR A 36 -8.75 -12.07 0.26
N ILE A 37 -8.31 -10.91 -0.24
CA ILE A 37 -7.16 -10.20 0.30
C ILE A 37 -7.57 -9.39 1.53
N GLU A 38 -7.03 -9.74 2.69
CA GLU A 38 -7.11 -8.93 3.90
C GLU A 38 -6.23 -7.69 3.76
N ARG A 39 -6.84 -6.49 3.92
CA ARG A 39 -6.13 -5.22 3.81
C ARG A 39 -5.78 -4.69 5.19
N ARG A 40 -4.50 -4.30 5.35
CA ARG A 40 -3.96 -3.69 6.57
C ARG A 40 -3.79 -2.20 6.38
N TRP A 41 -3.66 -1.50 7.50
CA TRP A 41 -3.41 -0.07 7.53
C TRP A 41 -1.98 0.19 7.96
N PHE A 42 -1.29 1.06 7.22
CA PHE A 42 0.09 1.45 7.50
C PHE A 42 0.20 2.95 7.69
N VAL A 43 0.99 3.37 8.68
CA VAL A 43 1.35 4.78 8.89
C VAL A 43 2.79 4.99 8.49
N ILE A 44 3.03 6.04 7.70
CA ILE A 44 4.37 6.47 7.29
C ILE A 44 4.57 7.91 7.80
N ASP A 45 5.61 8.15 8.58
CA ASP A 45 6.00 9.49 8.98
C ASP A 45 6.88 10.13 7.90
N ALA A 46 6.47 11.31 7.43
CA ALA A 46 7.18 12.10 6.42
C ALA A 46 8.12 13.15 7.04
N ALA A 47 8.15 13.31 8.37
CA ALA A 47 8.97 14.33 9.02
C ALA A 47 10.46 14.15 8.70
N GLY A 48 11.09 15.20 8.16
CA GLY A 48 12.50 15.19 7.80
C GLY A 48 12.90 14.26 6.65
N LYS A 49 11.98 13.45 6.13
CA LYS A 49 12.23 12.55 5.00
C LYS A 49 12.00 13.27 3.67
N PRO A 50 12.77 12.93 2.61
CA PRO A 50 12.51 13.48 1.29
C PRO A 50 11.13 13.06 0.78
N LEU A 51 10.32 14.02 0.31
CA LEU A 51 8.96 13.81 -0.21
C LEU A 51 8.90 12.66 -1.23
N GLY A 52 9.86 12.56 -2.13
CA GLY A 52 9.90 11.50 -3.14
C GLY A 52 10.12 10.10 -2.56
N LYS A 53 10.98 9.94 -1.54
CA LYS A 53 11.21 8.64 -0.89
C LYS A 53 9.96 8.17 -0.13
N THR A 54 9.31 9.07 0.60
CA THR A 54 8.05 8.78 1.28
C THR A 54 6.97 8.36 0.29
N ALA A 55 6.86 9.09 -0.84
CA ALA A 55 5.90 8.75 -1.89
C ALA A 55 6.16 7.38 -2.55
N VAL A 56 7.43 6.98 -2.73
CA VAL A 56 7.79 5.64 -3.26
C VAL A 56 7.37 4.55 -2.28
N ALA A 57 7.66 4.72 -0.98
CA ALA A 57 7.25 3.75 0.04
C ALA A 57 5.73 3.58 0.07
N ALA A 58 4.99 4.69 0.08
CA ALA A 58 3.54 4.69 0.02
C ALA A 58 2.99 4.01 -1.25
N ALA A 59 3.53 4.33 -2.43
CA ALA A 59 3.10 3.75 -3.69
C ALA A 59 3.34 2.23 -3.77
N ASN A 60 4.43 1.73 -3.20
CA ASN A 60 4.71 0.29 -3.16
C ASN A 60 3.68 -0.47 -2.31
N ILE A 61 3.28 0.10 -1.16
CA ILE A 61 2.27 -0.49 -0.28
C ILE A 61 0.87 -0.40 -0.89
N LEU A 62 0.50 0.76 -1.43
CA LEU A 62 -0.78 0.98 -2.11
C LEU A 62 -0.97 0.04 -3.30
N ARG A 63 0.12 -0.31 -3.99
CA ARG A 63 0.10 -1.27 -5.08
C ARG A 63 0.18 -2.71 -4.60
N GLY A 64 0.62 -2.95 -3.36
CA GLY A 64 0.79 -4.29 -2.78
C GLY A 64 2.05 -5.01 -3.21
N LYS A 65 3.09 -4.30 -3.73
CA LYS A 65 4.34 -4.92 -4.19
C LYS A 65 5.16 -5.62 -3.10
N HIS A 66 4.91 -5.30 -1.84
CA HIS A 66 5.58 -5.93 -0.69
C HIS A 66 5.02 -7.32 -0.36
N ARG A 67 3.85 -7.67 -0.93
CA ARG A 67 3.23 -8.99 -0.71
C ARG A 67 3.78 -10.04 -1.67
N PRO A 68 4.04 -11.28 -1.20
CA PRO A 68 4.44 -12.37 -2.09
C PRO A 68 3.35 -12.75 -3.09
N GLU A 69 2.10 -12.49 -2.73
CA GLU A 69 0.90 -12.79 -3.52
C GLU A 69 0.58 -11.74 -4.60
N PHE A 70 1.48 -10.77 -4.78
CA PHE A 70 1.26 -9.66 -5.72
C PHE A 70 1.07 -10.15 -7.15
N THR A 71 -0.06 -9.76 -7.76
CA THR A 71 -0.36 -9.98 -9.17
C THR A 71 -0.76 -8.67 -9.83
N PRO A 72 -0.25 -8.35 -11.06
CA PRO A 72 -0.51 -7.06 -11.70
C PRO A 72 -1.96 -6.80 -12.08
N HIS A 73 -2.76 -7.86 -12.28
CA HIS A 73 -4.16 -7.77 -12.72
C HIS A 73 -5.15 -7.67 -11.56
N ALA A 74 -4.75 -8.05 -10.33
CA ALA A 74 -5.59 -7.98 -9.15
C ALA A 74 -5.20 -6.82 -8.24
N ASP A 75 -6.18 -6.28 -7.50
CA ASP A 75 -5.95 -5.23 -6.53
C ASP A 75 -5.51 -5.80 -5.19
N CYS A 76 -4.19 -5.95 -5.01
CA CYS A 76 -3.55 -6.49 -3.81
C CYS A 76 -3.10 -5.40 -2.82
N GLY A 77 -3.47 -4.15 -3.04
CA GLY A 77 -2.96 -3.02 -2.27
C GLY A 77 -3.61 -2.86 -0.89
N GLU A 78 -2.91 -2.15 -0.02
CA GLU A 78 -3.28 -1.87 1.36
C GLU A 78 -3.61 -0.40 1.57
N PHE A 79 -4.05 -0.03 2.79
CA PHE A 79 -4.31 1.36 3.15
C PHE A 79 -3.04 2.02 3.67
N VAL A 80 -2.82 3.27 3.29
CA VAL A 80 -1.65 4.05 3.71
C VAL A 80 -2.08 5.39 4.26
N ILE A 81 -1.56 5.71 5.43
CA ILE A 81 -1.69 7.01 6.08
C ILE A 81 -0.31 7.66 6.09
N ILE A 82 -0.20 8.87 5.56
CA ILE A 82 1.02 9.66 5.64
C ILE A 82 0.77 10.80 6.63
N ILE A 83 1.58 10.89 7.67
CA ILE A 83 1.53 11.96 8.67
C ILE A 83 2.70 12.93 8.47
N ASN A 84 2.58 14.12 9.06
CA ASN A 84 3.60 15.18 9.02
C ASN A 84 3.98 15.61 7.60
N ALA A 85 3.05 15.62 6.64
CA ALA A 85 3.33 16.01 5.25
C ALA A 85 3.92 17.44 5.15
N ALA A 86 3.55 18.35 6.05
CA ALA A 86 4.10 19.71 6.11
C ALA A 86 5.60 19.74 6.45
N LYS A 87 6.11 18.73 7.18
CA LYS A 87 7.52 18.62 7.58
C LYS A 87 8.37 17.84 6.56
N ALA A 88 7.77 17.41 5.43
CA ALA A 88 8.49 16.71 4.37
C ALA A 88 9.50 17.63 3.67
N VAL A 89 10.68 17.10 3.34
CA VAL A 89 11.78 17.88 2.77
C VAL A 89 11.78 17.76 1.25
N LEU A 90 11.92 18.90 0.56
CA LEU A 90 12.21 18.97 -0.87
C LEU A 90 13.70 19.25 -1.06
N THR A 91 14.43 18.31 -1.65
CA THR A 91 15.88 18.40 -1.84
C THR A 91 16.27 19.36 -2.97
N GLY A 92 17.42 20.04 -2.81
CA GLY A 92 17.96 20.97 -3.80
C GLY A 92 17.07 22.20 -3.99
N LYS A 93 17.06 22.80 -5.16
CA LYS A 93 16.31 24.02 -5.50
C LYS A 93 14.84 23.75 -5.92
N LYS A 94 14.25 22.60 -5.56
CA LYS A 94 12.89 22.23 -5.99
C LYS A 94 11.81 23.16 -5.45
N LEU A 95 11.99 23.75 -4.30
CA LEU A 95 11.04 24.72 -3.74
C LEU A 95 10.81 25.90 -4.69
N GLU A 96 11.85 26.33 -5.40
CA GLU A 96 11.81 27.49 -6.29
C GLU A 96 11.57 27.12 -7.74
N GLN A 97 12.20 26.04 -8.21
CA GLN A 97 12.20 25.68 -9.62
C GLN A 97 11.07 24.72 -10.02
N LYS A 98 10.46 24.00 -9.08
CA LYS A 98 9.38 23.06 -9.37
C LYS A 98 8.03 23.75 -9.32
N TYR A 99 7.23 23.60 -10.39
CA TYR A 99 5.88 24.11 -10.52
C TYR A 99 4.86 22.98 -10.64
N TYR A 100 3.73 23.12 -9.99
CA TYR A 100 2.52 22.38 -10.29
C TYR A 100 1.79 23.09 -11.42
N ARG A 101 1.62 22.40 -12.54
CA ARG A 101 0.97 22.95 -13.73
C ARG A 101 -0.30 22.19 -14.04
N HIS A 102 -1.37 22.91 -14.31
CA HIS A 102 -2.60 22.35 -14.86
C HIS A 102 -3.22 23.33 -15.85
N HIS A 103 -3.99 22.78 -16.79
CA HIS A 103 -4.64 23.57 -17.82
C HIS A 103 -6.15 23.47 -17.70
N SER A 104 -6.88 24.59 -17.82
CA SER A 104 -8.33 24.63 -17.69
C SER A 104 -9.10 24.25 -18.97
N GLY A 105 -8.39 24.03 -20.09
CA GLY A 105 -8.99 23.76 -21.40
C GLY A 105 -9.24 24.99 -22.27
N TYR A 106 -9.20 26.21 -21.71
CA TYR A 106 -9.38 27.46 -22.44
C TYR A 106 -8.06 28.04 -22.94
N ILE A 107 -8.12 28.87 -23.99
CA ILE A 107 -6.95 29.61 -24.49
C ILE A 107 -6.36 30.44 -23.37
N GLY A 108 -5.04 30.34 -23.12
CA GLY A 108 -4.37 31.02 -22.00
C GLY A 108 -4.66 30.43 -20.62
N GLY A 109 -5.34 29.26 -20.53
CA GLY A 109 -5.77 28.63 -19.29
C GLY A 109 -4.69 27.83 -18.53
N LEU A 110 -3.40 28.00 -18.82
CA LEU A 110 -2.31 27.39 -18.06
C LEU A 110 -2.20 28.04 -16.69
N LYS A 111 -2.31 27.25 -15.64
CA LYS A 111 -2.11 27.68 -14.25
C LYS A 111 -0.85 27.03 -13.69
N GLU A 112 0.01 27.85 -13.08
CA GLU A 112 1.26 27.42 -12.49
C GLU A 112 1.32 27.85 -11.02
N VAL A 113 1.63 26.89 -10.13
CA VAL A 113 1.82 27.15 -8.71
C VAL A 113 3.21 26.65 -8.31
N GLN A 114 4.03 27.51 -7.75
CA GLN A 114 5.35 27.16 -7.27
C GLN A 114 5.26 26.22 -6.08
N TYR A 115 6.17 25.22 -5.98
CA TYR A 115 6.13 24.25 -4.89
C TYR A 115 6.36 24.89 -3.51
N LYS A 116 7.07 26.02 -3.41
CA LYS A 116 7.20 26.80 -2.18
C LYS A 116 5.82 27.21 -1.65
N THR A 117 4.98 27.79 -2.49
CA THR A 117 3.61 28.19 -2.14
C THR A 117 2.70 27.00 -1.89
N LEU A 118 2.86 25.92 -2.69
CA LEU A 118 2.07 24.70 -2.56
C LEU A 118 2.31 24.02 -1.21
N MET A 119 3.57 23.88 -0.80
CA MET A 119 3.93 23.25 0.49
C MET A 119 3.52 24.10 1.69
N ALA A 120 3.49 25.43 1.55
CA ALA A 120 3.02 26.32 2.62
C ALA A 120 1.49 26.24 2.81
N ASN A 121 0.72 26.18 1.72
CA ASN A 121 -0.74 26.24 1.78
C ASN A 121 -1.40 24.87 1.83
N ARG A 122 -0.90 23.89 1.05
CA ARG A 122 -1.49 22.55 0.89
C ARG A 122 -0.41 21.48 0.77
N PRO A 123 0.31 21.16 1.85
CA PRO A 123 1.35 20.12 1.84
C PRO A 123 0.80 18.73 1.54
N GLU A 124 -0.42 18.45 1.98
CA GLU A 124 -1.12 17.19 1.72
C GLU A 124 -1.27 16.95 0.22
N PHE A 125 -1.75 17.95 -0.51
CA PHE A 125 -1.93 17.88 -1.96
C PHE A 125 -0.61 17.68 -2.71
N ALA A 126 0.49 18.29 -2.23
CA ALA A 126 1.81 18.08 -2.82
C ALA A 126 2.28 16.63 -2.68
N MET A 127 2.01 16.00 -1.53
CA MET A 127 2.31 14.58 -1.29
C MET A 127 1.42 13.66 -2.12
N GLU A 128 0.12 13.94 -2.18
CA GLU A 128 -0.83 13.20 -3.01
C GLU A 128 -0.44 13.20 -4.50
N LEU A 129 -0.04 14.34 -5.04
CA LEU A 129 0.44 14.46 -6.42
C LEU A 129 1.68 13.60 -6.67
N ALA A 130 2.60 13.57 -5.70
CA ALA A 130 3.80 12.74 -5.81
C ALA A 130 3.46 11.25 -5.84
N VAL A 131 2.58 10.79 -4.95
CA VAL A 131 2.12 9.38 -4.92
C VAL A 131 1.32 9.04 -6.16
N LYS A 132 0.38 9.90 -6.58
CA LYS A 132 -0.43 9.71 -7.79
C LYS A 132 0.42 9.51 -9.04
N GLY A 133 1.50 10.29 -9.19
CA GLY A 133 2.44 10.15 -10.31
C GLY A 133 3.26 8.85 -10.29
N MET A 134 3.35 8.16 -9.13
CA MET A 134 4.05 6.88 -8.96
C MET A 134 3.14 5.66 -9.08
N LEU A 135 1.83 5.86 -9.02
CA LEU A 135 0.85 4.81 -9.25
C LEU A 135 0.60 4.61 -10.75
N PRO A 136 0.19 3.41 -11.19
CA PRO A 136 -0.17 3.17 -12.58
C PRO A 136 -1.39 4.00 -12.99
N HIS A 137 -1.39 4.52 -14.23
CA HIS A 137 -2.49 5.35 -14.76
C HIS A 137 -3.61 4.47 -15.35
N ASN A 138 -4.20 3.62 -14.53
CA ASN A 138 -5.30 2.73 -14.90
C ASN A 138 -6.37 2.69 -13.80
N THR A 139 -7.42 1.91 -14.02
CA THR A 139 -8.52 1.73 -13.05
C THR A 139 -8.05 1.19 -11.70
N LEU A 140 -7.05 0.28 -11.69
CA LEU A 140 -6.46 -0.26 -10.47
C LEU A 140 -5.67 0.81 -9.71
N GLY A 141 -4.91 1.65 -10.42
CA GLY A 141 -4.19 2.77 -9.81
C GLY A 141 -5.14 3.82 -9.23
N ALA A 142 -6.26 4.09 -9.89
CA ALA A 142 -7.29 4.97 -9.34
C ALA A 142 -7.90 4.40 -8.05
N LYS A 143 -8.22 3.10 -8.01
CA LYS A 143 -8.66 2.41 -6.79
C LYS A 143 -7.58 2.42 -5.69
N ALA A 144 -6.31 2.21 -6.04
CA ALA A 144 -5.21 2.29 -5.09
C ALA A 144 -5.09 3.70 -4.47
N PHE A 145 -5.26 4.73 -5.27
CA PHE A 145 -5.18 6.11 -4.82
C PHE A 145 -6.28 6.49 -3.79
N THR A 146 -7.48 5.91 -3.87
CA THR A 146 -8.54 6.16 -2.88
C THR A 146 -8.22 5.63 -1.48
N ARG A 147 -7.22 4.74 -1.34
CA ARG A 147 -6.76 4.20 -0.06
C ARG A 147 -5.60 4.99 0.57
N LEU A 148 -5.22 6.10 -0.06
CA LEU A 148 -4.23 7.01 0.47
C LEU A 148 -4.90 8.09 1.31
N HIS A 149 -4.43 8.27 2.54
CA HIS A 149 -4.83 9.35 3.42
C HIS A 149 -3.58 10.16 3.80
N VAL A 150 -3.59 11.46 3.59
CA VAL A 150 -2.45 12.34 3.87
C VAL A 150 -2.87 13.41 4.85
N TYR A 151 -2.06 13.60 5.89
CA TYR A 151 -2.28 14.60 6.93
C TYR A 151 -1.07 15.54 7.03
N ALA A 152 -1.33 16.83 7.12
CA ALA A 152 -0.29 17.86 7.31
C ALA A 152 0.42 17.71 8.65
N GLY A 153 -0.33 17.36 9.70
CA GLY A 153 0.13 17.21 11.07
C GLY A 153 0.41 15.75 11.46
N GLU A 154 0.56 15.54 12.77
CA GLU A 154 0.84 14.24 13.36
C GLU A 154 -0.43 13.41 13.60
N ASN A 155 -1.56 14.07 13.85
CA ASN A 155 -2.81 13.41 14.17
C ASN A 155 -3.51 12.91 12.90
N HIS A 156 -4.06 11.69 12.97
CA HIS A 156 -4.88 11.08 11.92
C HIS A 156 -6.20 10.58 12.51
N GLU A 157 -7.24 10.46 11.71
CA GLU A 157 -8.60 10.07 12.14
C GLU A 157 -8.83 8.54 12.19
N GLN A 158 -7.90 7.73 11.67
CA GLN A 158 -8.06 6.28 11.50
C GLN A 158 -7.52 5.47 12.67
N ALA A 159 -7.52 5.99 13.90
CA ALA A 159 -7.02 5.28 15.08
C ALA A 159 -7.76 3.95 15.35
N ALA A 160 -9.07 3.89 15.03
CA ALA A 160 -9.89 2.69 15.20
C ALA A 160 -9.41 1.48 14.35
N GLN A 161 -8.69 1.73 13.26
CA GLN A 161 -8.16 0.70 12.37
C GLN A 161 -6.85 0.06 12.88
N LYS A 162 -6.30 0.56 14.00
CA LYS A 162 -5.02 0.09 14.59
C LYS A 162 -3.91 -0.01 13.55
N PRO A 163 -3.54 1.10 12.89
CA PRO A 163 -2.57 1.07 11.82
C PRO A 163 -1.17 0.70 12.33
N ILE A 164 -0.40 0.02 11.48
CA ILE A 164 0.98 -0.41 11.76
C ILE A 164 1.92 0.74 11.35
N VAL A 165 2.73 1.21 12.27
CA VAL A 165 3.73 2.25 11.99
C VAL A 165 4.92 1.64 11.24
N LEU A 166 5.31 2.24 10.12
CA LEU A 166 6.50 1.89 9.35
C LEU A 166 7.60 2.92 9.61
N GLU A 167 8.73 2.46 10.08
CA GLU A 167 9.94 3.25 10.30
C GLU A 167 10.72 3.56 9.02
#